data_caea0733b862162a40899968a25c2017
#
_entry.id   caea0733b862162a40899968a25c2017
#
_cell.length_a   1.000
_cell.length_b   1.000
_cell.length_c   1.000
_cell.angle_alpha   90.00
_cell.angle_beta   90.00
_cell.angle_gamma   90.00
#
_symmetry.space_group_name_H-M   'P 1'
#
loop_
_entity.id
_entity.type
_entity.pdbx_description
1 polymer ?
#
loop_
_entity_poly.entity_id
_entity_poly.type
_entity_poly.pdbx_seq_one_letter_code
_entity_poly.pdbx_strand_id
1 'polypeptide(L)'
;MSEFFNCWTKKRIDLIDWQEKIIRDIFGTLKPNGYRQFNTAYIEIPKKQGKSELAAGVALLLLCGDGEERTEVYGCAADRNQAKIVFDVAVDMVRFCPALSKRVKILESQKKLIYKPTNSFYQVLSADVANKHGFNTHGVIFDELHTQPNRKLYDVMTQGSGDARMQPLYFLITTAGNDTNSICYEIHQKALDIDKGRKIDPTFYSVIYGADEGDDWTSPKVWKKANPSLGITVGIDKVKSACESAKQN
;
A
#
# COMPACT_ATOMS: atom_id res chain seq x y z
N MET A 1 3.27 -8.87 -17.38
CA MET A 1 2.53 -8.04 -16.41
C MET A 1 1.06 -8.39 -16.52
N SER A 2 0.43 -8.79 -15.43
CA SER A 2 -1.01 -9.11 -15.40
C SER A 2 -1.81 -7.81 -15.61
N GLU A 3 -2.84 -7.91 -16.46
CA GLU A 3 -3.75 -6.79 -16.68
C GLU A 3 -4.63 -6.61 -15.44
N PHE A 4 -4.50 -5.48 -14.76
CA PHE A 4 -5.38 -5.09 -13.68
C PHE A 4 -6.52 -4.22 -14.24
N PHE A 5 -7.72 -4.39 -13.72
CA PHE A 5 -8.89 -3.63 -14.14
C PHE A 5 -9.40 -2.74 -13.00
N ASN A 6 -9.76 -1.52 -13.34
CA ASN A 6 -10.36 -0.59 -12.40
C ASN A 6 -11.79 -1.02 -12.08
N CYS A 7 -12.13 -1.14 -10.80
CA CYS A 7 -13.45 -1.57 -10.34
C CYS A 7 -14.58 -0.60 -10.73
N TRP A 8 -14.29 0.69 -10.86
CA TRP A 8 -15.27 1.72 -11.18
C TRP A 8 -15.54 1.85 -12.69
N THR A 9 -14.49 1.75 -13.50
CA THR A 9 -14.59 1.98 -14.95
C THR A 9 -14.69 0.67 -15.74
N LYS A 10 -14.43 -0.48 -15.11
CA LYS A 10 -14.31 -1.81 -15.76
C LYS A 10 -13.28 -1.83 -16.90
N LYS A 11 -12.36 -0.86 -16.90
CA LYS A 11 -11.27 -0.76 -17.88
C LYS A 11 -9.97 -1.25 -17.25
N ARG A 12 -9.02 -1.60 -18.08
CA ARG A 12 -7.64 -1.87 -17.66
C ARG A 12 -7.13 -0.69 -16.83
N ILE A 13 -6.45 -0.98 -15.72
CA ILE A 13 -5.72 0.05 -14.97
C ILE A 13 -4.42 0.30 -15.70
N ASP A 14 -4.30 1.51 -16.24
CA ASP A 14 -3.02 2.06 -16.62
C ASP A 14 -2.47 2.78 -15.40
N LEU A 15 -1.31 2.32 -14.92
CA LEU A 15 -0.64 2.98 -13.82
C LEU A 15 -0.27 4.40 -14.24
N ILE A 16 -0.57 5.37 -13.40
CA ILE A 16 -0.08 6.73 -13.58
C ILE A 16 1.37 6.83 -13.08
N ASP A 17 2.10 7.83 -13.54
CA ASP A 17 3.57 7.94 -13.41
C ASP A 17 4.10 7.62 -12.00
N TRP A 18 3.46 8.18 -10.96
CA TRP A 18 3.92 7.95 -9.59
C TRP A 18 3.67 6.50 -9.11
N GLN A 19 2.58 5.86 -9.55
CA GLN A 19 2.28 4.46 -9.24
C GLN A 19 3.26 3.54 -9.97
N GLU A 20 3.47 3.79 -11.25
CA GLU A 20 4.43 3.03 -12.06
C GLU A 20 5.83 3.13 -11.48
N LYS A 21 6.27 4.33 -11.08
CA LYS A 21 7.58 4.54 -10.44
C LYS A 21 7.71 3.69 -9.18
N ILE A 22 6.75 3.74 -8.26
CA ILE A 22 6.76 2.97 -7.01
C ILE A 22 6.86 1.47 -7.29
N ILE A 23 6.04 0.96 -8.22
CA ILE A 23 6.06 -0.48 -8.58
C ILE A 23 7.39 -0.87 -9.21
N ARG A 24 7.93 -0.06 -10.14
CA ARG A 24 9.23 -0.33 -10.76
C ARG A 24 10.37 -0.31 -9.73
N ASP A 25 10.38 0.67 -8.84
CA ASP A 25 11.41 0.77 -7.81
C ASP A 25 11.37 -0.45 -6.86
N ILE A 26 10.19 -0.79 -6.33
CA ILE A 26 10.06 -1.87 -5.35
C ILE A 26 10.33 -3.25 -5.97
N PHE A 27 9.74 -3.55 -7.12
CA PHE A 27 9.81 -4.88 -7.72
C PHE A 27 10.91 -5.03 -8.77
N GLY A 28 11.46 -3.92 -9.26
CA GLY A 28 12.54 -3.92 -10.25
C GLY A 28 13.94 -3.77 -9.66
N THR A 29 14.08 -3.33 -8.41
CA THR A 29 15.38 -3.25 -7.74
C THR A 29 15.69 -4.56 -7.01
N LEU A 30 16.70 -5.26 -7.51
CA LEU A 30 17.04 -6.60 -7.04
C LEU A 30 18.43 -6.64 -6.39
N LYS A 31 18.57 -7.51 -5.42
CA LYS A 31 19.85 -7.90 -4.84
C LYS A 31 20.65 -8.77 -5.84
N PRO A 32 21.96 -8.98 -5.64
CA PRO A 32 22.76 -9.86 -6.49
C PRO A 32 22.25 -11.29 -6.61
N ASN A 33 21.50 -11.78 -5.60
CA ASN A 33 20.86 -13.09 -5.60
C ASN A 33 19.53 -13.16 -6.35
N GLY A 34 19.10 -12.06 -7.01
CA GLY A 34 17.87 -11.98 -7.79
C GLY A 34 16.60 -11.71 -6.98
N TYR A 35 16.68 -11.65 -5.65
CA TYR A 35 15.53 -11.30 -4.81
C TYR A 35 15.37 -9.79 -4.66
N ARG A 36 14.15 -9.34 -4.33
CA ARG A 36 13.80 -7.96 -4.09
C ARG A 36 14.73 -7.30 -3.07
N GLN A 37 15.18 -6.07 -3.38
CA GLN A 37 16.02 -5.27 -2.48
C GLN A 37 15.26 -4.82 -1.24
N PHE A 38 14.01 -4.39 -1.44
CA PHE A 38 13.19 -3.78 -0.40
C PHE A 38 12.26 -4.81 0.27
N ASN A 39 12.26 -4.84 1.60
CA ASN A 39 11.32 -5.60 2.39
C ASN A 39 10.24 -4.72 3.05
N THR A 40 10.46 -3.42 3.11
CA THR A 40 9.49 -2.44 3.61
C THR A 40 9.35 -1.31 2.60
N ALA A 41 8.11 -0.97 2.28
CA ALA A 41 7.78 0.16 1.44
C ALA A 41 6.78 1.07 2.18
N TYR A 42 7.17 2.32 2.44
CA TYR A 42 6.34 3.33 3.08
C TYR A 42 5.94 4.40 2.06
N ILE A 43 4.64 4.52 1.82
CA ILE A 43 4.09 5.49 0.89
C ILE A 43 3.12 6.40 1.64
N GLU A 44 3.50 7.66 1.83
CA GLU A 44 2.64 8.69 2.38
C GLU A 44 2.14 9.60 1.27
N ILE A 45 0.82 9.66 1.09
CA ILE A 45 0.20 10.36 -0.02
C ILE A 45 -1.20 10.84 0.38
N PRO A 46 -1.65 12.04 -0.04
CA PRO A 46 -2.95 12.56 0.29
C PRO A 46 -4.12 11.67 -0.12
N LYS A 47 -5.32 12.01 0.35
CA LYS A 47 -6.56 11.31 -0.01
C LYS A 47 -6.87 11.43 -1.51
N LYS A 48 -7.61 10.43 -2.05
CA LYS A 48 -8.12 10.39 -3.43
C LYS A 48 -7.05 10.31 -4.53
N GLN A 49 -5.88 9.80 -4.20
CA GLN A 49 -4.78 9.57 -5.16
C GLN A 49 -4.81 8.17 -5.80
N GLY A 50 -5.75 7.29 -5.46
CA GLY A 50 -5.79 5.90 -5.95
C GLY A 50 -4.97 4.93 -5.11
N LYS A 51 -4.91 5.16 -3.78
CA LYS A 51 -4.18 4.29 -2.83
C LYS A 51 -4.70 2.87 -2.80
N SER A 52 -6.02 2.71 -2.68
CA SER A 52 -6.64 1.39 -2.49
C SER A 52 -6.50 0.51 -3.73
N GLU A 53 -6.55 1.10 -4.93
CA GLU A 53 -6.29 0.41 -6.19
C GLU A 53 -4.83 -0.06 -6.26
N LEU A 54 -3.87 0.80 -5.89
CA LEU A 54 -2.46 0.42 -5.85
C LEU A 54 -2.21 -0.68 -4.82
N ALA A 55 -2.75 -0.56 -3.61
CA ALA A 55 -2.64 -1.54 -2.54
C ALA A 55 -3.21 -2.91 -2.95
N ALA A 56 -4.39 -2.93 -3.61
CA ALA A 56 -5.01 -4.15 -4.12
C ALA A 56 -4.16 -4.79 -5.22
N GLY A 57 -3.62 -3.98 -6.13
CA GLY A 57 -2.70 -4.46 -7.18
C GLY A 57 -1.45 -5.09 -6.59
N VAL A 58 -0.83 -4.47 -5.59
CA VAL A 58 0.33 -5.03 -4.87
C VAL A 58 -0.02 -6.33 -4.15
N ALA A 59 -1.18 -6.39 -3.48
CA ALA A 59 -1.64 -7.61 -2.82
C ALA A 59 -1.79 -8.78 -3.82
N LEU A 60 -2.36 -8.53 -5.00
CA LEU A 60 -2.51 -9.54 -6.05
C LEU A 60 -1.17 -9.91 -6.68
N LEU A 61 -0.24 -8.98 -6.83
CA LEU A 61 1.11 -9.26 -7.33
C LEU A 61 1.86 -10.20 -6.37
N LEU A 62 1.83 -9.91 -5.07
CA LEU A 62 2.42 -10.78 -4.04
C LEU A 62 1.74 -12.14 -3.95
N LEU A 63 0.43 -12.20 -4.18
CA LEU A 63 -0.33 -13.44 -4.17
C LEU A 63 -0.05 -14.34 -5.38
N CYS A 64 0.01 -13.76 -6.59
CA CYS A 64 -0.05 -14.52 -7.84
C CYS A 64 1.23 -14.44 -8.68
N GLY A 65 2.07 -13.42 -8.48
CA GLY A 65 3.14 -13.05 -9.40
C GLY A 65 4.55 -13.08 -8.84
N ASP A 66 4.71 -13.23 -7.53
CA ASP A 66 6.02 -13.10 -6.87
C ASP A 66 6.86 -14.40 -6.86
N GLY A 67 6.31 -15.47 -7.42
CA GLY A 67 7.06 -16.72 -7.68
C GLY A 67 7.27 -17.63 -6.47
N GLU A 68 6.79 -17.27 -5.27
CA GLU A 68 6.86 -18.14 -4.10
C GLU A 68 5.62 -19.02 -3.94
N GLU A 69 5.81 -20.22 -3.41
CA GLU A 69 4.72 -21.13 -3.07
C GLU A 69 4.17 -20.89 -1.67
N ARG A 70 2.88 -21.19 -1.50
CA ARG A 70 2.16 -21.10 -0.22
C ARG A 70 2.34 -19.73 0.44
N THR A 71 2.29 -18.67 -0.35
CA THR A 71 2.40 -17.31 0.18
C THR A 71 1.20 -16.95 1.04
N GLU A 72 1.48 -16.33 2.17
CA GLU A 72 0.49 -15.74 3.05
C GLU A 72 0.57 -14.23 2.89
N VAL A 73 -0.45 -13.65 2.23
CA VAL A 73 -0.56 -12.20 2.06
C VAL A 73 -1.70 -11.70 2.94
N TYR A 74 -1.46 -10.63 3.69
CA TYR A 74 -2.44 -10.10 4.63
C TYR A 74 -2.72 -8.63 4.38
N GLY A 75 -4.01 -8.29 4.30
CA GLY A 75 -4.49 -6.92 4.32
C GLY A 75 -4.84 -6.51 5.74
N CYS A 76 -4.15 -5.51 6.27
CA CYS A 76 -4.29 -5.04 7.66
C CYS A 76 -4.86 -3.63 7.69
N ALA A 77 -5.89 -3.40 8.49
CA ALA A 77 -6.42 -2.08 8.78
C ALA A 77 -6.89 -2.00 10.25
N ALA A 78 -7.21 -0.78 10.70
CA ALA A 78 -7.66 -0.56 12.07
C ALA A 78 -8.98 -1.27 12.37
N ASP A 79 -9.88 -1.33 11.39
CA ASP A 79 -11.14 -2.04 11.49
C ASP A 79 -11.47 -2.85 10.24
N ARG A 80 -12.46 -3.75 10.36
CA ARG A 80 -12.86 -4.66 9.27
C ARG A 80 -13.47 -3.96 8.07
N ASN A 81 -14.06 -2.78 8.24
CA ASN A 81 -14.70 -2.06 7.13
C ASN A 81 -13.65 -1.37 6.26
N GLN A 82 -12.63 -0.78 6.87
CA GLN A 82 -11.48 -0.23 6.13
C GLN A 82 -10.72 -1.33 5.39
N ALA A 83 -10.41 -2.43 6.08
CA ALA A 83 -9.75 -3.58 5.46
C ALA A 83 -10.55 -4.20 4.30
N LYS A 84 -11.89 -4.08 4.32
CA LYS A 84 -12.78 -4.52 3.25
C LYS A 84 -12.56 -3.71 1.96
N ILE A 85 -12.22 -2.44 2.01
CA ILE A 85 -12.09 -1.58 0.82
C ILE A 85 -11.05 -2.15 -0.15
N VAL A 86 -9.85 -2.40 0.32
CA VAL A 86 -8.76 -2.97 -0.52
C VAL A 86 -9.13 -4.38 -0.99
N PHE A 87 -9.79 -5.17 -0.14
CA PHE A 87 -10.24 -6.51 -0.51
C PHE A 87 -11.27 -6.49 -1.63
N ASP A 88 -12.30 -5.64 -1.54
CA ASP A 88 -13.34 -5.54 -2.57
C ASP A 88 -12.74 -5.10 -3.91
N VAL A 89 -11.80 -4.14 -3.91
CA VAL A 89 -11.05 -3.74 -5.11
C VAL A 89 -10.27 -4.92 -5.69
N ALA A 90 -9.58 -5.71 -4.86
CA ALA A 90 -8.86 -6.89 -5.31
C ALA A 90 -9.80 -7.96 -5.89
N VAL A 91 -10.98 -8.16 -5.29
CA VAL A 91 -12.03 -9.06 -5.81
C VAL A 91 -12.49 -8.61 -7.20
N ASP A 92 -12.74 -7.33 -7.38
CA ASP A 92 -13.17 -6.79 -8.67
C ASP A 92 -12.06 -6.93 -9.74
N MET A 93 -10.80 -6.67 -9.38
CA MET A 93 -9.67 -6.92 -10.28
C MET A 93 -9.59 -8.39 -10.71
N VAL A 94 -9.82 -9.33 -9.77
CA VAL A 94 -9.87 -10.77 -10.10
C VAL A 94 -11.03 -11.08 -11.03
N ARG A 95 -12.22 -10.56 -10.76
CA ARG A 95 -13.43 -10.81 -11.57
C ARG A 95 -13.32 -10.29 -13.00
N PHE A 96 -12.71 -9.12 -13.16
CA PHE A 96 -12.57 -8.48 -14.48
C PHE A 96 -11.37 -9.01 -15.28
N CYS A 97 -10.46 -9.75 -14.66
CA CYS A 97 -9.32 -10.36 -15.35
C CYS A 97 -9.57 -11.86 -15.60
N PRO A 98 -9.84 -12.30 -16.84
CA PRO A 98 -10.11 -13.71 -17.15
C PRO A 98 -9.00 -14.68 -16.75
N ALA A 99 -7.74 -14.21 -16.77
CA ALA A 99 -6.59 -15.02 -16.35
C ALA A 99 -6.57 -15.25 -14.84
N LEU A 100 -6.97 -14.26 -14.04
CA LEU A 100 -7.05 -14.38 -12.59
C LEU A 100 -8.31 -15.11 -12.15
N SER A 101 -9.48 -14.83 -12.76
CA SER A 101 -10.76 -15.42 -12.36
C SER A 101 -10.78 -16.96 -12.51
N LYS A 102 -10.00 -17.50 -13.44
CA LYS A 102 -9.83 -18.96 -13.61
C LYS A 102 -8.96 -19.61 -12.53
N ARG A 103 -8.06 -18.87 -11.89
CA ARG A 103 -7.03 -19.39 -10.98
C ARG A 103 -7.27 -19.01 -9.53
N VAL A 104 -7.98 -17.92 -9.27
CA VAL A 104 -8.24 -17.39 -7.92
C VAL A 104 -9.65 -17.79 -7.48
N LYS A 105 -9.75 -18.46 -6.34
CA LYS A 105 -11.03 -18.72 -5.66
C LYS A 105 -11.32 -17.57 -4.69
N ILE A 106 -12.51 -16.99 -4.81
CA ILE A 106 -12.97 -15.90 -3.94
C ILE A 106 -13.85 -16.47 -2.84
N LEU A 107 -13.53 -16.18 -1.58
CA LEU A 107 -14.30 -16.53 -0.37
C LEU A 107 -14.71 -15.23 0.34
N GLU A 108 -15.81 -14.60 -0.13
CA GLU A 108 -16.24 -13.27 0.32
C GLU A 108 -16.57 -13.23 1.81
N SER A 109 -17.24 -14.27 2.34
CA SER A 109 -17.58 -14.35 3.76
C SER A 109 -16.36 -14.38 4.69
N GLN A 110 -15.24 -14.94 4.21
CA GLN A 110 -13.98 -15.02 4.93
C GLN A 110 -13.03 -13.87 4.57
N LYS A 111 -13.41 -13.01 3.63
CA LYS A 111 -12.55 -11.97 3.02
C LYS A 111 -11.18 -12.56 2.62
N LYS A 112 -11.24 -13.63 1.83
CA LYS A 112 -10.07 -14.41 1.43
C LYS A 112 -10.08 -14.71 -0.07
N LEU A 113 -8.92 -14.52 -0.70
CA LEU A 113 -8.62 -14.96 -2.06
C LEU A 113 -7.63 -16.11 -1.97
N ILE A 114 -7.86 -17.18 -2.73
CA ILE A 114 -6.96 -18.34 -2.77
C ILE A 114 -6.47 -18.51 -4.21
N TYR A 115 -5.16 -18.40 -4.41
CA TYR A 115 -4.50 -18.68 -5.67
C TYR A 115 -4.10 -20.15 -5.73
N LYS A 116 -4.86 -20.93 -6.50
CA LYS A 116 -4.75 -22.38 -6.55
C LYS A 116 -3.38 -22.91 -7.04
N PRO A 117 -2.74 -22.30 -8.07
CA PRO A 117 -1.50 -22.85 -8.62
C PRO A 117 -0.37 -23.03 -7.61
N THR A 118 -0.24 -22.12 -6.65
CA THR A 118 0.82 -22.14 -5.61
C THR A 118 0.27 -22.41 -4.22
N ASN A 119 -1.04 -22.69 -4.10
CA ASN A 119 -1.72 -22.86 -2.81
C ASN A 119 -1.53 -21.68 -1.86
N SER A 120 -1.52 -20.47 -2.43
CA SER A 120 -1.29 -19.19 -1.75
C SER A 120 -2.61 -18.50 -1.41
N PHE A 121 -2.61 -17.58 -0.44
CA PHE A 121 -3.81 -16.83 -0.14
C PHE A 121 -3.54 -15.37 0.23
N TYR A 122 -4.54 -14.52 -0.04
CA TYR A 122 -4.67 -13.17 0.50
C TYR A 122 -5.86 -13.14 1.44
N GLN A 123 -5.68 -12.65 2.65
CA GLN A 123 -6.73 -12.58 3.68
C GLN A 123 -6.68 -11.27 4.44
N VAL A 124 -7.87 -10.73 4.73
CA VAL A 124 -8.01 -9.52 5.54
C VAL A 124 -7.97 -9.84 7.01
N LEU A 125 -7.19 -9.07 7.76
CA LEU A 125 -7.10 -9.08 9.21
C LEU A 125 -7.49 -7.71 9.79
N SER A 126 -8.14 -7.72 10.94
CA SER A 126 -8.41 -6.53 11.76
C SER A 126 -7.53 -6.53 13.01
N ALA A 127 -7.45 -5.39 13.70
CA ALA A 127 -6.64 -5.22 14.91
C ALA A 127 -6.92 -6.25 16.02
N ASP A 128 -8.13 -6.83 16.05
CA ASP A 128 -8.51 -7.88 17.04
C ASP A 128 -7.68 -9.17 16.90
N VAL A 129 -7.00 -9.36 15.78
CA VAL A 129 -6.19 -10.55 15.49
C VAL A 129 -4.76 -10.44 16.03
N ALA A 130 -4.37 -9.28 16.56
CA ALA A 130 -3.03 -9.00 17.08
C ALA A 130 -2.52 -9.97 18.18
N ASN A 131 -3.40 -10.82 18.73
CA ASN A 131 -3.01 -11.82 19.72
C ASN A 131 -2.69 -13.20 19.13
N LYS A 132 -2.76 -13.37 17.79
CA LYS A 132 -2.41 -14.63 17.13
C LYS A 132 -0.95 -14.61 16.72
N HIS A 133 -0.21 -15.63 17.11
CA HIS A 133 1.17 -15.85 16.69
C HIS A 133 1.25 -16.96 15.62
N GLY A 134 2.33 -16.99 14.85
CA GLY A 134 2.59 -18.07 13.90
C GLY A 134 2.22 -17.74 12.45
N PHE A 135 2.15 -16.46 12.09
CA PHE A 135 2.03 -16.05 10.69
C PHE A 135 3.34 -16.28 9.93
N ASN A 136 3.25 -16.87 8.74
CA ASN A 136 4.37 -16.99 7.80
C ASN A 136 4.18 -15.96 6.68
N THR A 137 4.29 -14.69 7.05
CA THR A 137 3.94 -13.56 6.19
C THR A 137 4.90 -13.43 5.01
N HIS A 138 4.36 -13.51 3.78
CA HIS A 138 5.07 -13.12 2.56
C HIS A 138 4.75 -11.67 2.16
N GLY A 139 3.53 -11.24 2.37
CA GLY A 139 3.10 -9.89 2.09
C GLY A 139 2.18 -9.34 3.17
N VAL A 140 2.39 -8.09 3.56
CA VAL A 140 1.48 -7.37 4.45
C VAL A 140 1.16 -6.02 3.83
N ILE A 141 -0.13 -5.75 3.66
CA ILE A 141 -0.63 -4.48 3.15
C ILE A 141 -1.29 -3.75 4.30
N PHE A 142 -0.68 -2.67 4.77
CA PHE A 142 -1.32 -1.73 5.69
C PHE A 142 -1.90 -0.57 4.89
N ASP A 143 -3.23 -0.52 4.79
CA ASP A 143 -3.94 0.65 4.27
C ASP A 143 -4.31 1.57 5.44
N GLU A 144 -4.06 2.88 5.26
CA GLU A 144 -4.29 3.93 6.26
C GLU A 144 -3.58 3.63 7.61
N LEU A 145 -2.26 3.39 7.58
CA LEU A 145 -1.44 3.06 8.75
C LEU A 145 -1.64 4.05 9.92
N HIS A 146 -1.93 5.33 9.62
CA HIS A 146 -2.18 6.37 10.64
C HIS A 146 -3.42 6.10 11.51
N THR A 147 -4.31 5.20 11.09
CA THR A 147 -5.53 4.86 11.86
C THR A 147 -5.31 3.72 12.85
N GLN A 148 -4.14 3.07 12.83
CA GLN A 148 -3.86 1.96 13.75
C GLN A 148 -3.93 2.43 15.21
N PRO A 149 -4.72 1.76 16.06
CA PRO A 149 -4.92 2.19 17.45
C PRO A 149 -3.66 2.02 18.31
N ASN A 150 -2.77 1.13 17.92
CA ASN A 150 -1.48 0.87 18.55
C ASN A 150 -0.56 0.07 17.60
N ARG A 151 0.67 -0.16 18.02
CA ARG A 151 1.68 -0.86 17.21
C ARG A 151 1.54 -2.39 17.17
N LYS A 152 0.69 -3.00 17.99
CA LYS A 152 0.65 -4.47 18.17
C LYS A 152 0.46 -5.25 16.87
N LEU A 153 -0.52 -4.86 16.05
CA LEU A 153 -0.76 -5.53 14.77
C LEU A 153 0.45 -5.38 13.82
N TYR A 154 1.03 -4.19 13.76
CA TYR A 154 2.24 -3.93 12.97
C TYR A 154 3.39 -4.84 13.41
N ASP A 155 3.71 -4.88 14.71
CA ASP A 155 4.80 -5.69 15.26
C ASP A 155 4.59 -7.18 14.97
N VAL A 156 3.39 -7.72 15.23
CA VAL A 156 3.07 -9.14 14.96
C VAL A 156 3.24 -9.49 13.49
N MET A 157 2.78 -8.62 12.59
CA MET A 157 2.79 -8.91 11.16
C MET A 157 4.19 -8.72 10.53
N THR A 158 5.00 -7.81 11.04
CA THR A 158 6.34 -7.53 10.50
C THR A 158 7.44 -8.39 11.13
N GLN A 159 7.19 -8.97 12.30
CA GLN A 159 8.12 -9.91 12.96
C GLN A 159 7.83 -11.38 12.59
N GLY A 160 6.68 -11.65 11.97
CA GLY A 160 6.19 -13.02 11.74
C GLY A 160 6.84 -13.78 10.58
N SER A 161 7.55 -13.11 9.67
CA SER A 161 8.12 -13.80 8.50
C SER A 161 9.42 -14.56 8.79
N GLY A 162 10.19 -14.11 9.78
CA GLY A 162 11.50 -14.71 10.09
C GLY A 162 12.35 -14.95 8.83
N ASP A 163 13.19 -15.98 8.85
CA ASP A 163 14.00 -16.41 7.70
C ASP A 163 13.25 -17.36 6.74
N ALA A 164 11.96 -17.60 6.97
CA ALA A 164 11.17 -18.55 6.20
C ALA A 164 10.77 -18.03 4.81
N ARG A 165 10.84 -16.71 4.56
CA ARG A 165 10.52 -16.08 3.29
C ARG A 165 11.74 -15.39 2.69
N MET A 166 11.96 -15.63 1.39
CA MET A 166 13.13 -15.10 0.70
C MET A 166 13.01 -13.62 0.36
N GLN A 167 11.78 -13.14 0.10
CA GLN A 167 11.53 -11.76 -0.29
C GLN A 167 10.20 -11.21 0.25
N PRO A 168 9.98 -11.21 1.57
CA PRO A 168 8.76 -10.65 2.15
C PRO A 168 8.65 -9.16 1.85
N LEU A 169 7.41 -8.64 1.76
CA LEU A 169 7.15 -7.20 1.58
C LEU A 169 6.10 -6.70 2.55
N TYR A 170 6.47 -5.70 3.33
CA TYR A 170 5.56 -4.88 4.15
C TYR A 170 5.25 -3.59 3.40
N PHE A 171 4.07 -3.51 2.80
CA PHE A 171 3.62 -2.36 2.02
C PHE A 171 2.71 -1.49 2.87
N LEU A 172 3.23 -0.34 3.30
CA LEU A 172 2.59 0.61 4.21
C LEU A 172 2.13 1.81 3.39
N ILE A 173 0.82 1.96 3.18
CA ILE A 173 0.29 3.10 2.44
C ILE A 173 -0.67 3.88 3.32
N THR A 174 -0.50 5.20 3.38
CA THR A 174 -1.21 6.04 4.33
C THR A 174 -1.36 7.48 3.86
N THR A 175 -2.23 8.23 4.51
CA THR A 175 -2.16 9.69 4.57
C THR A 175 -1.34 10.12 5.78
N ALA A 176 -0.91 11.38 5.80
CA ALA A 176 -0.29 11.96 6.99
C ALA A 176 -1.22 11.82 8.20
N GLY A 177 -0.66 11.37 9.31
CA GLY A 177 -1.32 11.31 10.60
C GLY A 177 -1.04 12.56 11.43
N ASN A 178 -1.82 12.78 12.48
CA ASN A 178 -1.65 13.87 13.44
C ASN A 178 -1.20 13.40 14.84
N ASP A 179 -1.16 12.09 15.07
CA ASP A 179 -0.71 11.50 16.33
C ASP A 179 0.79 11.19 16.29
N THR A 180 1.57 12.00 17.01
CA THR A 180 3.03 11.86 17.11
C THR A 180 3.50 10.68 17.96
N ASN A 181 2.59 9.98 18.64
CA ASN A 181 2.90 8.77 19.41
C ASN A 181 2.54 7.48 18.65
N SER A 182 2.03 7.61 17.42
CA SER A 182 1.61 6.46 16.61
C SER A 182 2.78 5.75 15.93
N ILE A 183 2.58 4.47 15.60
CA ILE A 183 3.54 3.72 14.75
C ILE A 183 3.69 4.39 13.37
N CYS A 184 2.66 5.02 12.84
CA CYS A 184 2.73 5.76 11.59
C CYS A 184 3.74 6.91 11.66
N TYR A 185 3.73 7.67 12.75
CA TYR A 185 4.69 8.76 12.96
C TYR A 185 6.13 8.24 13.13
N GLU A 186 6.32 7.13 13.85
CA GLU A 186 7.63 6.49 13.99
C GLU A 186 8.22 6.10 12.61
N ILE A 187 7.40 5.49 11.75
CA ILE A 187 7.82 5.12 10.40
C ILE A 187 8.04 6.35 9.51
N HIS A 188 7.21 7.37 9.62
CA HIS A 188 7.39 8.67 8.95
C HIS A 188 8.74 9.30 9.32
N GLN A 189 9.08 9.35 10.61
CA GLN A 189 10.37 9.89 11.06
C GLN A 189 11.54 9.04 10.53
N LYS A 190 11.41 7.70 10.52
CA LYS A 190 12.41 6.82 9.90
C LYS A 190 12.60 7.16 8.42
N ALA A 191 11.52 7.38 7.68
CA ALA A 191 11.57 7.75 6.25
C ALA A 191 12.30 9.08 6.04
N LEU A 192 11.98 10.11 6.83
CA LEU A 192 12.67 11.41 6.79
C LEU A 192 14.14 11.33 7.17
N ASP A 193 14.49 10.47 8.14
CA ASP A 193 15.87 10.27 8.55
C ASP A 193 16.71 9.60 7.46
N ILE A 194 16.12 8.66 6.72
CA ILE A 194 16.77 8.01 5.59
C ILE A 194 16.94 8.99 4.43
N ASP A 195 15.89 9.73 4.09
CA ASP A 195 15.93 10.74 3.02
C ASP A 195 17.00 11.83 3.27
N LYS A 196 17.13 12.26 4.52
CA LYS A 196 18.14 13.24 4.95
C LYS A 196 19.53 12.64 5.21
N GLY A 197 19.73 11.35 4.93
CA GLY A 197 21.00 10.65 5.15
C GLY A 197 21.41 10.47 6.61
N ARG A 198 20.49 10.66 7.57
CA ARG A 198 20.74 10.46 9.01
C ARG A 198 20.67 8.99 9.42
N LYS A 199 19.97 8.17 8.65
CA LYS A 199 19.89 6.71 8.82
C LYS A 199 20.14 6.02 7.49
N ILE A 200 20.68 4.82 7.54
CA ILE A 200 20.90 3.98 6.37
C ILE A 200 20.13 2.67 6.58
N ASP A 201 19.19 2.40 5.71
CA ASP A 201 18.47 1.12 5.63
C ASP A 201 18.22 0.79 4.15
N PRO A 202 19.09 0.00 3.51
CA PRO A 202 18.98 -0.31 2.10
C PRO A 202 17.77 -1.20 1.76
N THR A 203 17.07 -1.72 2.76
CA THR A 203 15.89 -2.56 2.60
C THR A 203 14.58 -1.79 2.75
N PHE A 204 14.68 -0.50 3.08
CA PHE A 204 13.54 0.37 3.30
C PHE A 204 13.36 1.32 2.10
N TYR A 205 12.21 1.25 1.46
CA TYR A 205 11.79 2.17 0.41
C TYR A 205 10.79 3.17 0.99
N SER A 206 10.93 4.46 0.68
CA SER A 206 9.96 5.45 1.10
C SER A 206 9.70 6.51 0.04
N VAL A 207 8.43 6.95 -0.02
CA VAL A 207 8.00 8.11 -0.79
C VAL A 207 6.98 8.88 0.02
N ILE A 208 7.23 10.17 0.21
CA ILE A 208 6.34 11.09 0.93
C ILE A 208 5.92 12.20 -0.04
N TYR A 209 4.62 12.29 -0.30
CA TYR A 209 4.02 13.36 -1.09
C TYR A 209 3.35 14.36 -0.15
N GLY A 210 3.90 15.57 -0.07
CA GLY A 210 3.42 16.63 0.81
C GLY A 210 4.03 17.96 0.43
N ALA A 211 3.56 19.01 1.09
CA ALA A 211 4.24 20.30 1.12
C ALA A 211 5.35 20.26 2.18
N ASP A 212 6.48 20.93 1.90
CA ASP A 212 7.53 21.12 2.91
C ASP A 212 7.17 22.27 3.84
N GLU A 213 7.84 22.31 4.97
CA GLU A 213 7.74 23.43 5.89
C GLU A 213 8.20 24.74 5.18
N GLY A 214 7.32 25.75 5.19
CA GLY A 214 7.58 27.02 4.49
C GLY A 214 7.14 27.07 3.03
N ASP A 215 6.66 25.97 2.43
CA ASP A 215 6.06 26.02 1.12
C ASP A 215 4.79 26.91 1.11
N ASP A 216 4.64 27.70 0.05
CA ASP A 216 3.40 28.46 -0.19
C ASP A 216 2.26 27.52 -0.60
N TRP A 217 1.39 27.17 0.37
CA TRP A 217 0.24 26.28 0.15
C TRP A 217 -0.80 26.84 -0.84
N THR A 218 -0.72 28.11 -1.21
CA THR A 218 -1.61 28.71 -2.23
C THR A 218 -1.07 28.53 -3.65
N SER A 219 0.17 28.05 -3.79
CA SER A 219 0.83 27.90 -5.08
C SER A 219 0.40 26.61 -5.81
N PRO A 220 -0.03 26.68 -7.08
CA PRO A 220 -0.32 25.50 -7.89
C PRO A 220 0.87 24.52 -8.02
N LYS A 221 2.10 25.00 -7.92
CA LYS A 221 3.31 24.14 -7.93
C LYS A 221 3.34 23.24 -6.68
N VAL A 222 3.02 23.82 -5.51
CA VAL A 222 2.95 23.07 -4.25
C VAL A 222 1.78 22.09 -4.27
N TRP A 223 0.63 22.48 -4.84
CA TRP A 223 -0.48 21.55 -5.02
C TRP A 223 -0.09 20.32 -5.84
N LYS A 224 0.64 20.52 -6.95
CA LYS A 224 1.11 19.42 -7.80
C LYS A 224 2.16 18.56 -7.10
N LYS A 225 3.08 19.17 -6.32
CA LYS A 225 4.08 18.47 -5.51
C LYS A 225 3.41 17.55 -4.48
N ALA A 226 2.42 18.07 -3.76
CA ALA A 226 1.69 17.32 -2.74
C ALA A 226 0.68 16.31 -3.30
N ASN A 227 0.14 16.55 -4.52
CA ASN A 227 -0.89 15.71 -5.13
C ASN A 227 -0.42 15.20 -6.50
N PRO A 228 0.33 14.10 -6.57
CA PRO A 228 0.88 13.60 -7.83
C PRO A 228 -0.17 13.16 -8.86
N SER A 229 -1.42 12.92 -8.42
CA SER A 229 -2.57 12.65 -9.30
C SER A 229 -3.42 13.89 -9.62
N LEU A 230 -2.91 15.10 -9.35
CA LEU A 230 -3.62 16.35 -9.64
C LEU A 230 -3.86 16.49 -11.15
N GLY A 231 -5.12 16.70 -11.52
CA GLY A 231 -5.55 16.76 -12.92
C GLY A 231 -5.95 15.39 -13.50
N ILE A 232 -5.74 14.29 -12.77
CA ILE A 232 -6.10 12.91 -13.18
C ILE A 232 -7.24 12.39 -12.29
N THR A 233 -6.95 12.06 -11.03
CA THR A 233 -7.96 11.59 -10.06
C THR A 233 -8.43 12.70 -9.13
N VAL A 234 -7.62 13.73 -8.95
CA VAL A 234 -7.93 14.92 -8.14
C VAL A 234 -8.13 16.12 -9.05
N GLY A 235 -9.34 16.68 -9.07
CA GLY A 235 -9.66 17.85 -9.91
C GLY A 235 -8.95 19.12 -9.41
N ILE A 236 -8.30 19.83 -10.31
CA ILE A 236 -7.59 21.10 -10.02
C ILE A 236 -8.55 22.12 -9.41
N ASP A 237 -9.77 22.24 -9.96
CA ASP A 237 -10.77 23.21 -9.48
C ASP A 237 -11.19 22.94 -8.04
N LYS A 238 -11.22 21.67 -7.61
CA LYS A 238 -11.52 21.31 -6.22
C LYS A 238 -10.45 21.82 -5.26
N VAL A 239 -9.17 21.64 -5.63
CA VAL A 239 -8.05 22.12 -4.81
C VAL A 239 -8.04 23.64 -4.78
N LYS A 240 -8.27 24.30 -5.93
CA LYS A 240 -8.37 25.75 -6.02
C LYS A 240 -9.51 26.29 -5.14
N SER A 241 -10.71 25.71 -5.24
CA SER A 241 -11.85 26.11 -4.42
C SER A 241 -11.61 25.93 -2.92
N ALA A 242 -10.98 24.81 -2.52
CA ALA A 242 -10.61 24.58 -1.13
C ALA A 242 -9.57 25.60 -0.63
N CYS A 243 -8.59 25.96 -1.47
CA CYS A 243 -7.60 26.98 -1.17
C CYS A 243 -8.24 28.37 -0.99
N GLU A 244 -9.13 28.78 -1.91
CA GLU A 244 -9.84 30.07 -1.79
C GLU A 244 -10.74 30.13 -0.56
N SER A 245 -11.39 29.02 -0.20
CA SER A 245 -12.17 28.92 1.04
C SER A 245 -11.29 29.05 2.28
N ALA A 246 -10.10 28.40 2.29
CA ALA A 246 -9.19 28.46 3.43
C ALA A 246 -8.54 29.84 3.64
N LYS A 247 -8.41 30.66 2.59
CA LYS A 247 -7.94 32.05 2.70
C LYS A 247 -8.91 32.98 3.44
N GLN A 248 -10.17 32.57 3.57
CA GLN A 248 -11.23 33.36 4.21
C GLN A 248 -11.41 33.04 5.69
N ASN A 249 -10.75 32.00 6.19
CA ASN A 249 -10.74 31.58 7.60
C ASN A 249 -9.42 31.95 8.28
#